data_f9e727ab29dbf37e704f8403a6f690f6
#
_entry.id   f9e727ab29dbf37e704f8403a6f690f6
#
_cell.length_a   1.000
_cell.length_b   1.000
_cell.length_c   1.000
_cell.angle_alpha   90.00
_cell.angle_beta   90.00
_cell.angle_gamma   90.00
#
_symmetry.space_group_name_H-M   'P 1'
#
loop_
_entity.id
_entity.type
_entity.pdbx_description
1 polymer ?
#
loop_
_entity_poly.entity_id
_entity_poly.type
_entity_poly.pdbx_seq_one_letter_code
_entity_poly.pdbx_strand_id
1 'polypeptide(L)'
;VSQLEQAAGLFSHAEPKPLTAIDVLGGGRAALETANTELGLALAEDEIDYLVNAFIGLKRNPHDIELMMFAQANSEHCRHKIFNASWDIDGQSQEKSLFGMIKNTYVMHSEGVLSAYKDNASVIVGSVAGRFFPDPETRQYGAVQEPVHILMKVETHNHPTAIAPFPGAATGSGGEIRDEGATGRGAKPKAGLTGFTVSNLQIPGFEQPWEVPYGKPERIVTALDIMIEGPLGGAAFNNEFGRPALTGYFRTFEQSITTPRGDEVRGYHKPIMLAGGMGNIRAEHVQKGEILVGSKLIVLGGPAMLIGLGGGAASSMATGTSSADLDFASVQRENPEMERRCQEVIDRCWQLGDKNPISFIHDVGAGGLSNAFPELVNDAGRGGRFELRNVPNDEPGMAPLEIWCNESQERYVLAVDAADFERFQAICERERCPFAVVGEAIEEPHLSV
;
A
#
# COMPACT_ATOMS: atom_id res chain seq x y z
N VAL A 1 5.44 26.82 18.97
CA VAL A 1 5.96 27.10 20.33
C VAL A 1 6.46 28.53 20.33
N SER A 2 5.74 29.43 21.00
CA SER A 2 6.10 30.85 21.11
C SER A 2 6.61 31.26 22.51
N GLN A 3 6.49 30.38 23.48
CA GLN A 3 6.94 30.59 24.86
C GLN A 3 7.65 29.34 25.39
N LEU A 4 8.61 29.55 26.31
CA LEU A 4 9.43 28.47 26.88
C LEU A 4 8.60 27.40 27.63
N GLU A 5 7.54 27.82 28.30
CA GLU A 5 6.64 26.92 29.03
C GLU A 5 5.94 25.92 28.08
N GLN A 6 5.65 26.35 26.85
CA GLN A 6 5.06 25.47 25.81
C GLN A 6 6.05 24.42 25.28
N ALA A 7 7.35 24.70 25.40
CA ALA A 7 8.38 23.75 24.97
C ALA A 7 8.39 22.48 25.84
N ALA A 8 7.97 22.54 27.09
CA ALA A 8 7.88 21.37 27.96
C ALA A 8 6.88 20.33 27.39
N GLY A 9 5.82 20.77 26.72
CA GLY A 9 4.85 19.89 26.11
C GLY A 9 5.40 19.05 24.95
N LEU A 10 6.50 19.47 24.32
CA LEU A 10 7.17 18.69 23.26
C LEU A 10 7.86 17.42 23.79
N PHE A 11 8.09 17.34 25.09
CA PHE A 11 8.74 16.21 25.76
C PHE A 11 7.77 15.41 26.63
N SER A 12 6.47 15.75 26.60
CA SER A 12 5.43 14.95 27.26
C SER A 12 4.91 13.89 26.30
N HIS A 13 4.72 12.68 26.82
CA HIS A 13 4.05 11.61 26.10
C HIS A 13 2.55 11.66 26.38
N ALA A 14 1.74 11.51 25.35
CA ALA A 14 0.31 11.32 25.50
C ALA A 14 0.04 9.92 26.09
N GLU A 15 -0.97 9.82 26.93
CA GLU A 15 -1.46 8.51 27.38
C GLU A 15 -2.11 7.76 26.21
N PRO A 16 -1.88 6.45 26.06
CA PRO A 16 -2.50 5.66 25.01
C PRO A 16 -4.03 5.74 25.07
N LYS A 17 -4.66 6.01 23.93
CA LYS A 17 -6.12 5.99 23.82
C LYS A 17 -6.62 4.55 24.02
N PRO A 18 -7.79 4.36 24.68
CA PRO A 18 -8.34 3.03 24.92
C PRO A 18 -8.88 2.39 23.63
N LEU A 19 -8.99 1.07 23.64
CA LEU A 19 -9.80 0.31 22.70
C LEU A 19 -11.29 0.67 22.91
N THR A 20 -12.00 1.04 21.86
CA THR A 20 -13.40 1.51 21.93
C THR A 20 -14.36 0.47 21.38
N ALA A 21 -15.39 0.11 22.16
CA ALA A 21 -16.46 -0.76 21.68
C ALA A 21 -17.62 0.06 21.13
N ILE A 22 -18.17 -0.35 20.01
CA ILE A 22 -19.35 0.25 19.38
C ILE A 22 -20.60 -0.55 19.77
N ASP A 23 -21.57 0.07 20.42
CA ASP A 23 -22.74 -0.61 20.99
C ASP A 23 -23.77 -1.04 19.90
N VAL A 24 -23.40 -2.03 19.10
CA VAL A 24 -24.29 -2.61 18.09
C VAL A 24 -25.39 -3.45 18.71
N LEU A 25 -25.16 -4.11 19.85
CA LEU A 25 -26.19 -4.92 20.52
C LEU A 25 -27.33 -4.08 21.09
N GLY A 26 -27.04 -2.88 21.59
CA GLY A 26 -28.05 -1.97 22.12
C GLY A 26 -28.58 -0.95 21.10
N GLY A 27 -27.70 -0.37 20.31
CA GLY A 27 -28.01 0.69 19.34
C GLY A 27 -28.27 0.22 17.92
N GLY A 28 -28.01 -1.05 17.63
CA GLY A 28 -28.27 -1.65 16.31
C GLY A 28 -27.57 -0.94 15.15
N ARG A 29 -28.27 -0.82 14.03
CA ARG A 29 -27.80 -0.17 12.81
C ARG A 29 -27.39 1.29 13.03
N ALA A 30 -28.16 2.04 13.84
CA ALA A 30 -27.86 3.47 14.06
C ALA A 30 -26.50 3.70 14.74
N ALA A 31 -26.09 2.81 15.65
CA ALA A 31 -24.77 2.87 16.28
C ALA A 31 -23.65 2.65 15.26
N LEU A 32 -23.84 1.74 14.32
CA LEU A 32 -22.86 1.46 13.27
C LEU A 32 -22.81 2.57 12.21
N GLU A 33 -23.93 3.18 11.84
CA GLU A 33 -23.98 4.35 10.95
C GLU A 33 -23.24 5.56 11.55
N THR A 34 -23.40 5.78 12.86
CA THR A 34 -22.65 6.81 13.59
C THR A 34 -21.15 6.51 13.52
N ALA A 35 -20.73 5.30 13.86
CA ALA A 35 -19.33 4.88 13.79
C ALA A 35 -18.78 4.96 12.34
N ASN A 36 -19.58 4.60 11.32
CA ASN A 36 -19.20 4.73 9.92
C ASN A 36 -18.83 6.17 9.56
N THR A 37 -19.58 7.14 10.08
CA THR A 37 -19.31 8.57 9.84
C THR A 37 -18.13 9.09 10.66
N GLU A 38 -18.09 8.79 11.96
CA GLU A 38 -17.08 9.30 12.89
C GLU A 38 -15.68 8.73 12.61
N LEU A 39 -15.59 7.44 12.22
CA LEU A 39 -14.34 6.76 11.91
C LEU A 39 -13.96 6.84 10.41
N GLY A 40 -14.83 7.40 9.56
CA GLY A 40 -14.56 7.50 8.12
C GLY A 40 -14.45 6.13 7.42
N LEU A 41 -15.29 5.15 7.79
CA LEU A 41 -15.17 3.77 7.32
C LEU A 41 -15.60 3.59 5.86
N ALA A 42 -16.40 4.49 5.30
CA ALA A 42 -16.94 4.42 3.94
C ALA A 42 -17.72 3.13 3.62
N LEU A 43 -18.43 2.57 4.60
CA LEU A 43 -19.22 1.36 4.44
C LEU A 43 -20.50 1.65 3.65
N ALA A 44 -20.84 0.76 2.74
CA ALA A 44 -22.12 0.76 2.02
C ALA A 44 -23.27 0.21 2.91
N GLU A 45 -24.50 0.46 2.49
CA GLU A 45 -25.72 0.05 3.23
C GLU A 45 -25.77 -1.46 3.53
N ASP A 46 -25.45 -2.28 2.54
CA ASP A 46 -25.43 -3.74 2.65
C ASP A 46 -24.28 -4.24 3.54
N GLU A 47 -23.16 -3.52 3.58
CA GLU A 47 -22.03 -3.82 4.45
C GLU A 47 -22.36 -3.50 5.91
N ILE A 48 -23.08 -2.41 6.16
CA ILE A 48 -23.60 -2.07 7.49
C ILE A 48 -24.56 -3.16 7.96
N ASP A 49 -25.52 -3.58 7.13
CA ASP A 49 -26.45 -4.66 7.46
C ASP A 49 -25.75 -5.98 7.74
N TYR A 50 -24.73 -6.31 6.94
CA TYR A 50 -23.90 -7.50 7.16
C TYR A 50 -23.24 -7.47 8.54
N LEU A 51 -22.55 -6.37 8.88
CA LEU A 51 -21.84 -6.23 10.16
C LEU A 51 -22.80 -6.27 11.36
N VAL A 52 -23.91 -5.56 11.29
CA VAL A 52 -24.95 -5.60 12.37
C VAL A 52 -25.39 -7.04 12.61
N ASN A 53 -25.75 -7.76 11.56
CA ASN A 53 -26.21 -9.16 11.67
C ASN A 53 -25.10 -10.08 12.19
N ALA A 54 -23.86 -9.89 11.74
CA ALA A 54 -22.72 -10.68 12.18
C ALA A 54 -22.46 -10.51 13.68
N PHE A 55 -22.39 -9.27 14.19
CA PHE A 55 -22.12 -9.03 15.61
C PHE A 55 -23.29 -9.39 16.54
N ILE A 56 -24.53 -9.25 16.09
CA ILE A 56 -25.71 -9.79 16.79
C ILE A 56 -25.58 -11.33 16.88
N GLY A 57 -25.22 -12.00 15.80
CA GLY A 57 -24.99 -13.46 15.78
C GLY A 57 -23.87 -13.90 16.72
N LEU A 58 -22.79 -13.13 16.79
CA LEU A 58 -21.65 -13.34 17.72
C LEU A 58 -21.99 -12.97 19.18
N LYS A 59 -23.13 -12.30 19.43
CA LYS A 59 -23.57 -11.86 20.76
C LYS A 59 -22.55 -10.97 21.49
N ARG A 60 -21.83 -10.16 20.77
CA ARG A 60 -20.89 -9.18 21.29
C ARG A 60 -20.88 -7.91 20.45
N ASN A 61 -20.42 -6.83 21.03
CA ASN A 61 -20.14 -5.60 20.32
C ASN A 61 -18.82 -5.67 19.52
N PRO A 62 -18.71 -5.03 18.36
CA PRO A 62 -17.43 -4.82 17.69
C PRO A 62 -16.59 -3.79 18.42
N HIS A 63 -15.27 -3.90 18.28
CA HIS A 63 -14.36 -2.80 18.59
C HIS A 63 -14.08 -1.96 17.31
N ASP A 64 -13.69 -0.73 17.53
CA ASP A 64 -13.31 0.22 16.48
C ASP A 64 -12.26 -0.34 15.52
N ILE A 65 -11.25 -1.03 16.03
CA ILE A 65 -10.20 -1.72 15.26
C ILE A 65 -10.78 -2.78 14.30
N GLU A 66 -11.80 -3.53 14.72
CA GLU A 66 -12.42 -4.56 13.88
C GLU A 66 -13.21 -3.93 12.73
N LEU A 67 -13.91 -2.82 13.01
CA LEU A 67 -14.66 -2.08 11.99
C LEU A 67 -13.73 -1.42 10.97
N MET A 68 -12.65 -0.79 11.44
CA MET A 68 -11.65 -0.18 10.56
C MET A 68 -10.97 -1.24 9.69
N MET A 69 -10.57 -2.37 10.27
CA MET A 69 -9.96 -3.48 9.56
C MET A 69 -10.90 -4.04 8.48
N PHE A 70 -12.19 -4.22 8.79
CA PHE A 70 -13.19 -4.64 7.81
C PHE A 70 -13.32 -3.61 6.68
N ALA A 71 -13.43 -2.32 7.02
CA ALA A 71 -13.57 -1.24 6.05
C ALA A 71 -12.39 -1.18 5.07
N GLN A 72 -11.17 -1.31 5.57
CA GLN A 72 -9.95 -1.32 4.75
C GLN A 72 -9.90 -2.55 3.84
N ALA A 73 -10.04 -3.76 4.41
CA ALA A 73 -9.98 -5.00 3.65
C ALA A 73 -11.13 -5.13 2.63
N ASN A 74 -12.28 -4.50 2.88
CA ASN A 74 -13.45 -4.54 1.99
C ASN A 74 -13.60 -3.30 1.10
N SER A 75 -12.61 -2.40 1.09
CA SER A 75 -12.60 -1.20 0.24
C SER A 75 -12.50 -1.55 -1.25
N GLU A 76 -12.83 -0.60 -2.12
CA GLU A 76 -12.59 -0.75 -3.57
C GLU A 76 -11.11 -0.97 -3.86
N HIS A 77 -10.22 -0.34 -3.08
CA HIS A 77 -8.77 -0.49 -3.19
C HIS A 77 -8.32 -1.96 -3.09
N CYS A 78 -8.86 -2.71 -2.11
CA CYS A 78 -8.48 -4.11 -1.89
C CYS A 78 -9.34 -5.10 -2.69
N ARG A 79 -10.63 -4.82 -2.88
CA ARG A 79 -11.62 -5.75 -3.45
C ARG A 79 -11.88 -5.57 -4.94
N HIS A 80 -11.57 -4.40 -5.52
CA HIS A 80 -11.87 -4.09 -6.92
C HIS A 80 -13.33 -4.40 -7.30
N LYS A 81 -14.29 -4.00 -6.45
CA LYS A 81 -15.70 -4.34 -6.59
C LYS A 81 -16.28 -3.86 -7.94
N ILE A 82 -15.93 -2.62 -8.33
CA ILE A 82 -16.35 -2.04 -9.61
C ILE A 82 -15.73 -2.80 -10.79
N PHE A 83 -14.44 -3.11 -10.74
CA PHE A 83 -13.76 -3.84 -11.82
C PHE A 83 -14.21 -5.30 -11.93
N ASN A 84 -14.68 -5.90 -10.83
CA ASN A 84 -15.21 -7.26 -10.82
C ASN A 84 -16.73 -7.33 -11.04
N ALA A 85 -17.44 -6.19 -11.06
CA ALA A 85 -18.89 -6.15 -11.25
C ALA A 85 -19.30 -6.66 -12.65
N SER A 86 -20.55 -7.11 -12.77
CA SER A 86 -21.19 -7.34 -14.07
C SER A 86 -21.48 -6.01 -14.76
N TRP A 87 -21.38 -5.99 -16.06
CA TRP A 87 -21.58 -4.78 -16.87
C TRP A 87 -22.68 -4.94 -17.90
N ASP A 88 -23.58 -3.96 -17.93
CA ASP A 88 -24.54 -3.75 -18.99
C ASP A 88 -24.14 -2.49 -19.78
N ILE A 89 -23.84 -2.62 -21.06
CA ILE A 89 -23.48 -1.50 -21.92
C ILE A 89 -24.59 -1.35 -22.97
N ASP A 90 -25.26 -0.22 -22.97
CA ASP A 90 -26.40 0.06 -23.87
C ASP A 90 -27.49 -1.03 -23.85
N GLY A 91 -27.76 -1.58 -22.67
CA GLY A 91 -28.75 -2.65 -22.47
C GLY A 91 -28.28 -4.05 -22.89
N GLN A 92 -26.99 -4.23 -23.13
CA GLN A 92 -26.37 -5.52 -23.44
C GLN A 92 -25.45 -5.95 -22.31
N SER A 93 -25.77 -7.06 -21.66
CA SER A 93 -24.91 -7.66 -20.63
C SER A 93 -23.60 -8.15 -21.25
N GLN A 94 -22.50 -7.77 -20.63
CA GLN A 94 -21.16 -8.20 -21.03
C GLN A 94 -20.82 -9.55 -20.39
N GLU A 95 -20.17 -10.41 -21.16
CA GLU A 95 -19.75 -11.74 -20.70
C GLU A 95 -18.67 -11.68 -19.61
N LYS A 96 -17.85 -10.64 -19.64
CA LYS A 96 -16.72 -10.47 -18.71
C LYS A 96 -16.83 -9.16 -17.94
N SER A 97 -16.40 -9.18 -16.68
CA SER A 97 -16.13 -7.97 -15.91
C SER A 97 -14.94 -7.20 -16.54
N LEU A 98 -14.73 -5.95 -16.14
CA LEU A 98 -13.55 -5.18 -16.59
C LEU A 98 -12.26 -5.91 -16.24
N PHE A 99 -12.18 -6.47 -15.03
CA PHE A 99 -11.01 -7.24 -14.61
C PHE A 99 -10.82 -8.51 -15.43
N GLY A 100 -11.93 -9.18 -15.78
CA GLY A 100 -11.93 -10.33 -16.68
C GLY A 100 -11.43 -9.98 -18.10
N MET A 101 -11.77 -8.80 -18.62
CA MET A 101 -11.27 -8.29 -19.89
C MET A 101 -9.75 -8.04 -19.84
N ILE A 102 -9.25 -7.41 -18.76
CA ILE A 102 -7.82 -7.19 -18.56
C ILE A 102 -7.06 -8.52 -18.49
N LYS A 103 -7.54 -9.44 -17.65
CA LYS A 103 -6.95 -10.78 -17.48
C LYS A 103 -6.95 -11.62 -18.76
N ASN A 104 -7.83 -11.32 -19.70
CA ASN A 104 -7.97 -12.11 -20.92
C ASN A 104 -6.66 -12.21 -21.72
N THR A 105 -5.84 -11.17 -21.72
CA THR A 105 -4.52 -11.18 -22.38
C THR A 105 -3.64 -12.29 -21.77
N TYR A 106 -3.57 -12.37 -20.47
CA TYR A 106 -2.82 -13.43 -19.78
C TYR A 106 -3.40 -14.82 -20.02
N VAL A 107 -4.74 -14.95 -19.97
CA VAL A 107 -5.40 -16.24 -20.20
C VAL A 107 -5.09 -16.79 -21.61
N MET A 108 -5.05 -15.91 -22.61
CA MET A 108 -4.80 -16.28 -23.99
C MET A 108 -3.31 -16.47 -24.33
N HIS A 109 -2.42 -15.76 -23.64
CA HIS A 109 -0.99 -15.70 -23.94
C HIS A 109 -0.17 -15.65 -22.66
N SER A 110 -0.10 -16.78 -21.94
CA SER A 110 0.66 -16.89 -20.69
C SER A 110 2.08 -17.40 -20.85
N GLU A 111 2.52 -17.71 -22.09
CA GLU A 111 3.88 -18.20 -22.34
C GLU A 111 4.92 -17.17 -21.87
N GLY A 112 5.90 -17.63 -21.10
CA GLY A 112 6.93 -16.76 -20.53
C GLY A 112 6.50 -15.99 -19.27
N VAL A 113 5.26 -16.09 -18.81
CA VAL A 113 4.81 -15.50 -17.54
C VAL A 113 5.02 -16.51 -16.39
N LEU A 114 5.82 -16.13 -15.40
CA LEU A 114 6.13 -16.97 -14.23
C LEU A 114 5.19 -16.70 -13.05
N SER A 115 4.74 -15.45 -12.91
CA SER A 115 3.77 -15.04 -11.90
C SER A 115 2.96 -13.86 -12.42
N ALA A 116 1.62 -13.94 -12.29
CA ALA A 116 0.71 -12.83 -12.57
C ALA A 116 -0.54 -12.95 -11.72
N TYR A 117 -1.06 -11.84 -11.19
CA TYR A 117 -2.28 -11.74 -10.38
C TYR A 117 -2.27 -12.55 -9.07
N LYS A 118 -1.10 -12.88 -8.55
CA LYS A 118 -0.93 -13.71 -7.34
C LYS A 118 0.07 -13.15 -6.34
N ASP A 119 0.79 -12.10 -6.70
CA ASP A 119 1.86 -11.52 -5.90
C ASP A 119 1.88 -10.01 -6.13
N ASN A 120 2.70 -9.30 -5.39
CA ASN A 120 2.84 -7.84 -5.42
C ASN A 120 3.23 -7.32 -6.81
N ALA A 121 4.03 -8.05 -7.56
CA ALA A 121 4.40 -7.73 -8.94
C ALA A 121 4.28 -8.93 -9.88
N SER A 122 4.15 -8.67 -11.17
CA SER A 122 4.22 -9.72 -12.20
C SER A 122 5.68 -10.09 -12.48
N VAL A 123 5.91 -11.36 -12.81
CA VAL A 123 7.25 -11.88 -13.16
C VAL A 123 7.18 -12.58 -14.52
N ILE A 124 8.09 -12.21 -15.42
CA ILE A 124 8.27 -12.85 -16.71
C ILE A 124 9.68 -13.44 -16.84
N VAL A 125 9.82 -14.40 -17.74
CA VAL A 125 11.12 -15.02 -18.03
C VAL A 125 12.09 -13.97 -18.56
N GLY A 126 13.25 -13.90 -17.91
CA GLY A 126 14.38 -13.11 -18.37
C GLY A 126 15.50 -13.95 -18.97
N SER A 127 16.59 -13.32 -19.30
CA SER A 127 17.77 -13.96 -19.90
C SER A 127 18.74 -14.45 -18.83
N VAL A 128 19.61 -15.39 -19.19
CA VAL A 128 20.82 -15.66 -18.40
C VAL A 128 21.74 -14.46 -18.50
N ALA A 129 22.08 -13.86 -17.35
CA ALA A 129 22.87 -12.65 -17.29
C ALA A 129 23.81 -12.68 -16.08
N GLY A 130 24.84 -11.84 -16.12
CA GLY A 130 25.74 -11.61 -15.01
C GLY A 130 25.10 -10.74 -13.95
N ARG A 131 25.06 -11.22 -12.71
CA ARG A 131 24.66 -10.47 -11.56
C ARG A 131 25.86 -10.25 -10.65
N PHE A 132 26.18 -8.99 -10.37
CA PHE A 132 27.35 -8.60 -9.58
C PHE A 132 26.92 -8.22 -8.16
N PHE A 133 27.40 -8.96 -7.18
CA PHE A 133 27.12 -8.73 -5.76
C PHE A 133 28.18 -9.38 -4.87
N PRO A 134 28.30 -8.98 -3.58
CA PRO A 134 29.21 -9.65 -2.66
C PRO A 134 28.67 -11.03 -2.27
N ASP A 135 29.53 -12.02 -2.33
CA ASP A 135 29.23 -13.34 -1.78
C ASP A 135 28.90 -13.22 -0.28
N PRO A 136 27.77 -13.79 0.19
CA PRO A 136 27.31 -13.58 1.57
C PRO A 136 28.26 -14.15 2.64
N GLU A 137 29.03 -15.17 2.34
CA GLU A 137 29.96 -15.83 3.29
C GLU A 137 31.34 -15.19 3.24
N THR A 138 31.94 -15.10 2.05
CA THR A 138 33.29 -14.57 1.88
C THR A 138 33.37 -13.05 1.80
N ARG A 139 32.23 -12.39 1.49
CA ARG A 139 32.11 -10.94 1.25
C ARG A 139 32.93 -10.43 0.07
N GLN A 140 33.41 -11.30 -0.79
CA GLN A 140 34.10 -10.93 -2.00
C GLN A 140 33.11 -10.61 -3.11
N TYR A 141 33.31 -9.51 -3.80
CA TYR A 141 32.49 -9.14 -4.95
C TYR A 141 32.83 -10.04 -6.13
N GLY A 142 31.80 -10.56 -6.77
CA GLY A 142 31.91 -11.45 -7.93
C GLY A 142 30.69 -11.34 -8.83
N ALA A 143 30.86 -11.83 -10.07
CA ALA A 143 29.75 -11.98 -11.01
C ALA A 143 29.27 -13.43 -11.03
N VAL A 144 27.98 -13.63 -10.84
CA VAL A 144 27.32 -14.94 -10.95
C VAL A 144 26.47 -14.93 -12.23
N GLN A 145 26.64 -15.96 -13.08
CA GLN A 145 25.79 -16.16 -14.25
C GLN A 145 24.58 -16.98 -13.85
N GLU A 146 23.40 -16.41 -13.97
CA GLU A 146 22.15 -17.07 -13.56
C GLU A 146 20.96 -16.58 -14.40
N PRO A 147 19.82 -17.31 -14.45
CA PRO A 147 18.58 -16.76 -14.99
C PRO A 147 18.15 -15.55 -14.16
N VAL A 148 18.05 -14.38 -14.82
CA VAL A 148 17.61 -13.12 -14.21
C VAL A 148 16.22 -12.82 -14.75
N HIS A 149 15.20 -13.19 -13.99
CA HIS A 149 13.80 -12.92 -14.37
C HIS A 149 13.46 -11.46 -14.15
N ILE A 150 12.54 -10.95 -14.94
CA ILE A 150 12.11 -9.56 -14.94
C ILE A 150 10.79 -9.48 -14.18
N LEU A 151 10.73 -8.60 -13.21
CA LEU A 151 9.48 -8.22 -12.57
C LEU A 151 9.07 -6.80 -12.98
N MET A 152 7.78 -6.55 -12.97
CA MET A 152 7.19 -5.26 -13.31
C MET A 152 5.99 -4.99 -12.41
N LYS A 153 5.95 -3.78 -11.90
CA LYS A 153 4.84 -3.26 -11.09
C LYS A 153 4.41 -1.90 -11.61
N VAL A 154 3.12 -1.67 -11.61
CA VAL A 154 2.51 -0.36 -11.87
C VAL A 154 1.33 -0.19 -10.94
N GLU A 155 1.27 0.93 -10.26
CA GLU A 155 0.14 1.29 -9.40
C GLU A 155 -0.22 2.77 -9.51
N THR A 156 -1.38 3.16 -8.98
CA THR A 156 -1.83 4.54 -8.94
C THR A 156 -1.87 5.07 -7.52
N HIS A 157 -1.43 6.31 -7.33
CA HIS A 157 -1.49 7.01 -6.04
C HIS A 157 -2.18 8.36 -6.19
N ASN A 158 -3.47 8.31 -6.53
CA ASN A 158 -4.23 9.45 -7.06
C ASN A 158 -4.66 10.44 -5.98
N HIS A 159 -5.27 9.96 -4.88
CA HIS A 159 -5.87 10.82 -3.85
C HIS A 159 -4.81 11.62 -3.08
N PRO A 160 -3.73 11.04 -2.55
CA PRO A 160 -2.69 11.81 -1.87
C PRO A 160 -2.02 12.84 -2.80
N THR A 161 -1.81 12.48 -4.08
CA THR A 161 -1.24 13.39 -5.09
C THR A 161 -2.17 14.58 -5.38
N ALA A 162 -3.50 14.38 -5.31
CA ALA A 162 -4.48 15.45 -5.47
C ALA A 162 -4.44 16.48 -4.32
N ILE A 163 -4.13 16.02 -3.11
CA ILE A 163 -4.11 16.84 -1.89
C ILE A 163 -2.74 17.52 -1.70
N ALA A 164 -1.67 16.75 -1.82
CA ALA A 164 -0.29 17.21 -1.65
C ALA A 164 0.60 16.53 -2.70
N PRO A 165 0.83 17.13 -3.87
CA PRO A 165 1.41 16.45 -5.03
C PRO A 165 2.82 15.91 -4.81
N PHE A 166 3.70 16.67 -4.16
CA PHE A 166 5.07 16.22 -3.91
C PHE A 166 5.10 14.97 -3.00
N PRO A 167 4.61 15.00 -1.73
CA PRO A 167 4.63 13.83 -0.87
C PRO A 167 3.73 12.71 -1.40
N GLY A 168 2.60 13.04 -2.04
CA GLY A 168 1.71 12.04 -2.61
C GLY A 168 2.35 11.23 -3.74
N ALA A 169 3.07 11.87 -4.64
CA ALA A 169 3.80 11.19 -5.70
C ALA A 169 5.06 10.47 -5.21
N ALA A 170 5.74 11.04 -4.22
CA ALA A 170 6.90 10.43 -3.57
C ALA A 170 6.52 9.10 -2.93
N THR A 171 5.48 9.09 -2.09
CA THR A 171 5.00 7.86 -1.42
C THR A 171 4.38 6.86 -2.39
N GLY A 172 3.80 7.31 -3.51
CA GLY A 172 3.40 6.42 -4.60
C GLY A 172 4.57 5.67 -5.21
N SER A 173 5.70 6.35 -5.44
CA SER A 173 6.94 5.69 -5.90
C SER A 173 7.50 4.74 -4.83
N GLY A 174 7.41 5.09 -3.55
CA GLY A 174 7.78 4.21 -2.44
C GLY A 174 6.95 2.93 -2.40
N GLY A 175 5.61 3.03 -2.55
CA GLY A 175 4.70 1.88 -2.60
C GLY A 175 5.07 0.92 -3.71
N GLU A 176 5.28 1.43 -4.90
CA GLU A 176 5.69 0.65 -6.06
C GLU A 176 7.03 -0.08 -5.84
N ILE A 177 8.02 0.60 -5.25
CA ILE A 177 9.32 -0.01 -4.89
C ILE A 177 9.14 -1.15 -3.88
N ARG A 178 8.27 -0.96 -2.86
CA ARG A 178 8.01 -2.01 -1.86
C ARG A 178 7.39 -3.24 -2.48
N ASP A 179 6.43 -3.07 -3.36
CA ASP A 179 5.82 -4.17 -4.09
C ASP A 179 6.83 -4.98 -4.91
N GLU A 180 7.74 -4.28 -5.61
CA GLU A 180 8.83 -4.96 -6.30
C GLU A 180 9.71 -5.74 -5.31
N GLY A 181 10.15 -5.10 -4.23
CA GLY A 181 11.01 -5.69 -3.21
C GLY A 181 10.39 -6.89 -2.50
N ALA A 182 9.06 -6.86 -2.27
CA ALA A 182 8.29 -7.91 -1.60
C ALA A 182 7.82 -9.04 -2.53
N THR A 183 8.17 -9.01 -3.82
CA THR A 183 7.77 -10.06 -4.75
C THR A 183 8.52 -11.36 -4.46
N GLY A 184 7.78 -12.47 -4.46
CA GLY A 184 8.33 -13.79 -4.18
C GLY A 184 8.93 -13.90 -2.79
N ARG A 185 10.21 -14.28 -2.70
CA ARG A 185 11.01 -14.32 -1.46
C ARG A 185 12.02 -13.17 -1.38
N GLY A 186 11.70 -12.06 -2.03
CA GLY A 186 12.52 -10.87 -2.14
C GLY A 186 13.15 -10.69 -3.51
N ALA A 187 13.02 -9.49 -4.05
CA ALA A 187 13.48 -9.10 -5.37
C ALA A 187 14.25 -7.77 -5.32
N LYS A 188 14.77 -7.34 -6.46
CA LYS A 188 15.59 -6.12 -6.54
C LYS A 188 15.01 -5.12 -7.53
N PRO A 189 14.41 -4.01 -7.06
CA PRO A 189 14.03 -2.87 -7.87
C PRO A 189 15.22 -2.27 -8.63
N LYS A 190 15.04 -1.94 -9.91
CA LYS A 190 16.14 -1.47 -10.77
C LYS A 190 15.91 -0.12 -11.43
N ALA A 191 14.72 0.15 -11.90
CA ALA A 191 14.39 1.39 -12.57
C ALA A 191 12.92 1.74 -12.38
N GLY A 192 12.63 3.02 -12.20
CA GLY A 192 11.29 3.54 -12.01
C GLY A 192 10.81 4.45 -13.10
N LEU A 193 9.52 4.71 -13.12
CA LEU A 193 8.84 5.69 -13.96
C LEU A 193 7.72 6.37 -13.16
N THR A 194 7.31 7.57 -13.61
CA THR A 194 6.10 8.21 -13.11
C THR A 194 5.30 8.80 -14.26
N GLY A 195 3.97 8.67 -14.20
CA GLY A 195 3.08 9.23 -15.21
C GLY A 195 1.96 10.04 -14.57
N PHE A 196 1.56 11.14 -15.24
CA PHE A 196 0.52 12.03 -14.72
C PHE A 196 -0.52 12.33 -15.79
N THR A 197 -1.77 12.11 -15.45
CA THR A 197 -2.93 12.59 -16.23
C THR A 197 -3.73 13.54 -15.35
N VAL A 198 -3.94 14.76 -15.82
CA VAL A 198 -4.66 15.83 -15.10
C VAL A 198 -5.67 16.52 -16.04
N SER A 199 -6.53 17.37 -15.49
CA SER A 199 -7.34 18.32 -16.25
C SER A 199 -6.47 19.36 -16.94
N ASN A 200 -7.05 20.24 -17.73
CA ASN A 200 -6.33 21.31 -18.41
C ASN A 200 -5.55 22.19 -17.44
N LEU A 201 -4.34 22.58 -17.82
CA LEU A 201 -3.39 23.24 -16.91
C LEU A 201 -3.75 24.68 -16.58
N GLN A 202 -4.41 25.37 -17.51
CA GLN A 202 -4.76 26.79 -17.37
C GLN A 202 -3.56 27.63 -16.93
N ILE A 203 -2.45 27.52 -17.66
CA ILE A 203 -1.20 28.19 -17.34
C ILE A 203 -1.40 29.73 -17.37
N PRO A 204 -1.18 30.46 -16.25
CA PRO A 204 -1.41 31.90 -16.22
C PRO A 204 -0.61 32.66 -17.28
N GLY A 205 -1.30 33.44 -18.13
CA GLY A 205 -0.71 34.20 -19.23
C GLY A 205 -0.36 33.35 -20.45
N PHE A 206 -0.75 32.07 -20.46
CA PHE A 206 -0.58 31.16 -21.59
C PHE A 206 -1.77 30.21 -21.76
N GLU A 207 -2.97 30.70 -21.44
CA GLU A 207 -4.22 29.97 -21.56
C GLU A 207 -4.46 29.55 -23.02
N GLN A 208 -4.91 28.33 -23.23
CA GLN A 208 -5.15 27.81 -24.58
C GLN A 208 -6.61 28.06 -25.02
N PRO A 209 -6.90 28.21 -26.33
CA PRO A 209 -8.24 28.51 -26.81
C PRO A 209 -9.32 27.48 -26.46
N TRP A 210 -8.92 26.25 -26.17
CA TRP A 210 -9.83 25.15 -25.81
C TRP A 210 -10.01 24.99 -24.31
N GLU A 211 -9.26 25.72 -23.47
CA GLU A 211 -9.36 25.64 -22.02
C GLU A 211 -10.53 26.52 -21.53
N VAL A 212 -11.43 25.88 -20.78
CA VAL A 212 -12.54 26.56 -20.12
C VAL A 212 -12.41 26.39 -18.62
N PRO A 213 -12.43 27.49 -17.83
CA PRO A 213 -12.30 27.41 -16.38
C PRO A 213 -13.62 26.99 -15.73
N TYR A 214 -13.81 25.69 -15.51
CA TYR A 214 -14.98 25.13 -14.80
C TYR A 214 -14.86 25.18 -13.28
N GLY A 215 -13.69 25.62 -12.74
CA GLY A 215 -13.35 25.48 -11.33
C GLY A 215 -12.81 24.09 -10.99
N LYS A 216 -12.62 23.84 -9.71
CA LYS A 216 -12.11 22.57 -9.17
C LYS A 216 -12.69 22.31 -7.79
N PRO A 217 -12.68 21.06 -7.28
CA PRO A 217 -12.98 20.77 -5.88
C PRO A 217 -12.06 21.56 -4.93
N GLU A 218 -12.60 22.02 -3.81
CA GLU A 218 -11.97 23.01 -2.95
C GLU A 218 -10.62 22.53 -2.37
N ARG A 219 -10.54 21.26 -2.00
CA ARG A 219 -9.36 20.65 -1.36
C ARG A 219 -8.32 20.05 -2.31
N ILE A 220 -8.65 19.91 -3.57
CA ILE A 220 -7.71 19.45 -4.59
C ILE A 220 -6.89 20.66 -5.08
N VAL A 221 -5.59 20.51 -5.21
CA VAL A 221 -4.71 21.52 -5.81
C VAL A 221 -4.96 21.65 -7.31
N THR A 222 -4.39 22.65 -7.96
CA THR A 222 -4.57 22.84 -9.40
C THR A 222 -3.89 21.78 -10.23
N ALA A 223 -4.38 21.53 -11.43
CA ALA A 223 -3.72 20.62 -12.38
C ALA A 223 -2.27 21.04 -12.66
N LEU A 224 -2.01 22.34 -12.70
CA LEU A 224 -0.67 22.90 -12.88
C LEU A 224 0.25 22.56 -11.69
N ASP A 225 -0.20 22.72 -10.46
CA ASP A 225 0.57 22.39 -9.25
C ASP A 225 0.92 20.90 -9.23
N ILE A 226 -0.03 20.03 -9.59
CA ILE A 226 0.20 18.59 -9.68
C ILE A 226 1.31 18.27 -10.70
N MET A 227 1.26 18.90 -11.88
CA MET A 227 2.24 18.68 -12.94
C MET A 227 3.62 19.27 -12.64
N ILE A 228 3.72 20.24 -11.76
CA ILE A 228 4.99 20.82 -11.31
C ILE A 228 5.59 19.99 -10.18
N GLU A 229 4.82 19.74 -9.13
CA GLU A 229 5.34 19.16 -7.88
C GLU A 229 5.34 17.63 -7.87
N GLY A 230 4.34 16.99 -8.49
CA GLY A 230 4.21 15.53 -8.50
C GLY A 230 5.42 14.81 -9.10
N PRO A 231 5.89 15.20 -10.28
CA PRO A 231 7.10 14.59 -10.88
C PRO A 231 8.35 14.76 -10.03
N LEU A 232 8.47 15.91 -9.34
CA LEU A 232 9.60 16.17 -8.44
C LEU A 232 9.56 15.23 -7.24
N GLY A 233 8.39 15.00 -6.65
CA GLY A 233 8.21 14.06 -5.54
C GLY A 233 8.59 12.63 -5.92
N GLY A 234 8.06 12.11 -7.02
CA GLY A 234 8.41 10.79 -7.51
C GLY A 234 9.89 10.63 -7.84
N ALA A 235 10.49 11.64 -8.48
CA ALA A 235 11.92 11.65 -8.79
C ALA A 235 12.79 11.71 -7.52
N ALA A 236 12.42 12.52 -6.54
CA ALA A 236 13.15 12.66 -5.27
C ALA A 236 13.20 11.33 -4.52
N PHE A 237 12.06 10.65 -4.37
CA PHE A 237 12.02 9.34 -3.71
C PHE A 237 12.93 8.32 -4.39
N ASN A 238 12.82 8.18 -5.71
CA ASN A 238 13.68 7.27 -6.48
C ASN A 238 15.16 7.60 -6.32
N ASN A 239 15.52 8.89 -6.35
CA ASN A 239 16.90 9.35 -6.23
C ASN A 239 17.49 9.03 -4.86
N GLU A 240 16.77 9.29 -3.78
CA GLU A 240 17.23 8.99 -2.41
C GLU A 240 17.29 7.49 -2.14
N PHE A 241 16.29 6.73 -2.60
CA PHE A 241 16.33 5.27 -2.56
C PHE A 241 17.52 4.69 -3.35
N GLY A 242 17.99 5.38 -4.38
CA GLY A 242 19.13 4.96 -5.22
C GLY A 242 18.71 4.11 -6.43
N ARG A 243 17.53 4.40 -6.99
CA ARG A 243 17.00 3.81 -8.22
C ARG A 243 16.76 4.91 -9.27
N PRO A 244 17.20 4.79 -10.52
CA PRO A 244 16.94 5.80 -11.52
C PRO A 244 15.44 5.84 -11.90
N ALA A 245 14.85 7.04 -11.95
CA ALA A 245 13.56 7.30 -12.57
C ALA A 245 13.79 7.63 -14.05
N LEU A 246 13.51 6.68 -14.96
CA LEU A 246 13.96 6.75 -16.34
C LEU A 246 12.94 7.34 -17.31
N THR A 247 11.68 7.04 -17.13
CA THR A 247 10.62 7.37 -18.09
C THR A 247 9.37 7.85 -17.36
N GLY A 248 8.38 8.21 -18.15
CA GLY A 248 7.08 8.62 -17.67
C GLY A 248 6.28 9.29 -18.78
N TYR A 249 5.18 9.90 -18.40
CA TYR A 249 4.36 10.68 -19.31
C TYR A 249 3.68 11.84 -18.59
N PHE A 250 3.35 12.88 -19.35
CA PHE A 250 2.49 13.98 -18.92
C PHE A 250 1.32 14.09 -19.89
N ARG A 251 0.10 14.15 -19.35
CA ARG A 251 -1.10 14.18 -20.17
C ARG A 251 -2.16 15.05 -19.52
N THR A 252 -2.83 15.87 -20.34
CA THR A 252 -4.04 16.60 -19.96
C THR A 252 -5.23 16.02 -20.69
N PHE A 253 -6.40 16.03 -20.07
CA PHE A 253 -7.64 15.60 -20.69
C PHE A 253 -8.84 16.26 -20.05
N GLU A 254 -9.64 16.93 -20.89
CA GLU A 254 -11.02 17.33 -20.61
C GLU A 254 -11.87 17.12 -21.85
N GLN A 255 -13.10 16.66 -21.67
CA GLN A 255 -14.04 16.42 -22.75
C GLN A 255 -15.46 16.75 -22.30
N SER A 256 -16.17 17.52 -23.13
CA SER A 256 -17.62 17.68 -22.99
C SER A 256 -18.35 16.50 -23.58
N ILE A 257 -19.28 15.94 -22.81
CA ILE A 257 -20.13 14.82 -23.23
C ILE A 257 -21.60 15.17 -23.00
N THR A 258 -22.46 14.73 -23.88
CA THR A 258 -23.92 14.88 -23.69
C THR A 258 -24.46 13.62 -22.98
N THR A 259 -25.12 13.84 -21.87
CA THR A 259 -25.74 12.79 -21.06
C THR A 259 -27.26 12.99 -21.00
N PRO A 260 -28.06 12.01 -20.54
CA PRO A 260 -29.48 12.17 -20.27
C PRO A 260 -29.81 13.30 -19.29
N ARG A 261 -28.83 13.75 -18.47
CA ARG A 261 -28.97 14.83 -17.49
C ARG A 261 -28.51 16.19 -18.03
N GLY A 262 -28.05 16.26 -19.27
CA GLY A 262 -27.49 17.44 -19.91
C GLY A 262 -26.01 17.26 -20.24
N ASP A 263 -25.39 18.35 -20.69
CA ASP A 263 -23.96 18.36 -21.02
C ASP A 263 -23.12 18.34 -19.72
N GLU A 264 -22.16 17.45 -19.67
CA GLU A 264 -21.21 17.30 -18.57
C GLU A 264 -19.78 17.42 -19.10
N VAL A 265 -18.88 18.02 -18.32
CA VAL A 265 -17.45 18.01 -18.61
C VAL A 265 -16.77 16.94 -17.78
N ARG A 266 -16.00 16.09 -18.44
CA ARG A 266 -15.21 15.02 -17.83
C ARG A 266 -13.73 15.37 -17.92
N GLY A 267 -13.03 15.28 -16.78
CA GLY A 267 -11.61 15.56 -16.67
C GLY A 267 -11.02 14.88 -15.44
N TYR A 268 -9.77 15.19 -15.14
CA TYR A 268 -9.01 14.57 -14.05
C TYR A 268 -8.55 15.62 -13.04
N HIS A 269 -9.49 16.22 -12.28
CA HIS A 269 -9.14 17.05 -11.12
C HIS A 269 -8.48 16.21 -10.03
N LYS A 270 -9.07 15.07 -9.68
CA LYS A 270 -8.36 13.99 -9.03
C LYS A 270 -7.49 13.33 -10.11
N PRO A 271 -6.16 13.47 -10.04
CA PRO A 271 -5.29 13.02 -11.13
C PRO A 271 -5.26 11.50 -11.22
N ILE A 272 -4.76 11.00 -12.35
CA ILE A 272 -4.11 9.69 -12.36
C ILE A 272 -2.63 9.96 -12.15
N MET A 273 -2.11 9.65 -10.97
CA MET A 273 -0.69 9.55 -10.72
C MET A 273 -0.31 8.08 -10.78
N LEU A 274 0.58 7.75 -11.68
CA LEU A 274 1.04 6.39 -11.93
C LEU A 274 2.50 6.29 -11.54
N ALA A 275 2.78 5.41 -10.60
CA ALA A 275 4.14 4.98 -10.26
C ALA A 275 4.34 3.59 -10.84
N GLY A 276 5.49 3.36 -11.46
CA GLY A 276 5.82 2.07 -12.02
C GLY A 276 7.31 1.81 -12.01
N GLY A 277 7.66 0.56 -12.17
CA GLY A 277 9.05 0.16 -12.19
C GLY A 277 9.28 -1.23 -12.76
N MET A 278 10.54 -1.53 -12.86
CA MET A 278 11.05 -2.80 -13.34
C MET A 278 12.23 -3.22 -12.50
N GLY A 279 12.19 -4.45 -12.04
CA GLY A 279 13.26 -5.06 -11.26
C GLY A 279 13.66 -6.42 -11.76
N ASN A 280 14.41 -7.13 -10.97
CA ASN A 280 14.77 -8.51 -11.26
C ASN A 280 14.69 -9.40 -10.03
N ILE A 281 14.46 -10.68 -10.28
CA ILE A 281 14.32 -11.70 -9.26
C ILE A 281 15.07 -12.99 -9.69
N ARG A 282 15.60 -13.73 -8.75
CA ARG A 282 16.22 -15.05 -8.97
C ARG A 282 15.13 -16.10 -9.22
N ALA A 283 15.42 -17.07 -10.07
CA ALA A 283 14.49 -18.12 -10.43
C ALA A 283 13.93 -18.88 -9.21
N GLU A 284 14.77 -19.17 -8.23
CA GLU A 284 14.43 -19.88 -7.00
C GLU A 284 13.58 -19.07 -6.00
N HIS A 285 13.47 -17.76 -6.21
CA HIS A 285 12.72 -16.85 -5.33
C HIS A 285 11.40 -16.34 -5.92
N VAL A 286 11.05 -16.73 -7.14
CA VAL A 286 9.81 -16.27 -7.82
C VAL A 286 8.55 -16.67 -7.06
N GLN A 287 8.56 -17.86 -6.46
CA GLN A 287 7.44 -18.33 -5.65
C GLN A 287 7.73 -18.09 -4.17
N LYS A 288 6.70 -17.65 -3.45
CA LYS A 288 6.77 -17.55 -1.99
C LYS A 288 6.98 -18.93 -1.37
N GLY A 289 7.63 -18.97 -0.21
CA GLY A 289 7.90 -20.20 0.51
C GLY A 289 6.71 -20.66 1.37
N GLU A 290 6.94 -21.69 2.17
CA GLU A 290 5.97 -22.14 3.16
C GLU A 290 6.18 -21.41 4.49
N ILE A 291 5.08 -21.04 5.18
CA ILE A 291 5.12 -20.55 6.55
C ILE A 291 4.87 -21.73 7.49
N LEU A 292 5.89 -22.08 8.26
CA LEU A 292 5.78 -23.16 9.26
C LEU A 292 5.07 -22.64 10.52
N VAL A 293 4.37 -23.51 11.23
CA VAL A 293 3.83 -23.20 12.55
C VAL A 293 4.98 -22.83 13.48
N GLY A 294 4.86 -21.70 14.20
CA GLY A 294 5.93 -21.16 15.03
C GLY A 294 6.90 -20.23 14.31
N SER A 295 6.77 -20.03 12.99
CA SER A 295 7.52 -18.99 12.28
C SER A 295 7.27 -17.63 12.90
N LYS A 296 8.32 -16.82 12.98
CA LYS A 296 8.23 -15.45 13.51
C LYS A 296 7.60 -14.54 12.47
N LEU A 297 6.59 -13.80 12.91
CA LEU A 297 5.92 -12.78 12.11
C LEU A 297 6.52 -11.42 12.48
N ILE A 298 7.16 -10.78 11.51
CA ILE A 298 8.08 -9.68 11.73
C ILE A 298 7.60 -8.44 10.96
N VAL A 299 7.66 -7.28 11.62
CA VAL A 299 7.67 -5.97 10.94
C VAL A 299 9.12 -5.57 10.72
N LEU A 300 9.49 -5.27 9.48
CA LEU A 300 10.78 -4.74 9.08
C LEU A 300 10.60 -3.29 8.63
N GLY A 301 11.40 -2.36 9.14
CA GLY A 301 11.40 -0.97 8.69
C GLY A 301 11.00 0.04 9.77
N GLY A 302 10.43 1.17 9.35
CA GLY A 302 10.16 2.31 10.21
C GLY A 302 9.07 2.08 11.26
N PRO A 303 8.99 2.95 12.26
CA PRO A 303 7.98 2.85 13.32
C PRO A 303 6.59 3.23 12.83
N ALA A 304 5.58 2.78 13.56
CA ALA A 304 4.22 3.28 13.43
C ALA A 304 4.15 4.76 13.84
N MET A 305 3.34 5.51 13.11
CA MET A 305 3.00 6.92 13.37
C MET A 305 1.55 7.16 12.96
N LEU A 306 0.93 8.21 13.46
CA LEU A 306 -0.45 8.56 13.11
C LEU A 306 -0.53 9.23 11.73
N ILE A 307 -0.27 8.46 10.69
CA ILE A 307 -0.31 8.89 9.29
C ILE A 307 -0.97 7.81 8.43
N GLY A 308 -1.65 8.24 7.37
CA GLY A 308 -2.32 7.36 6.42
C GLY A 308 -3.49 6.57 6.99
N LEU A 309 -3.98 6.91 8.20
CA LEU A 309 -5.09 6.19 8.81
C LEU A 309 -6.36 6.32 7.96
N GLY A 310 -6.93 5.19 7.57
CA GLY A 310 -8.11 5.18 6.72
C GLY A 310 -7.86 5.54 5.26
N GLY A 311 -6.62 5.63 4.80
CA GLY A 311 -6.26 6.04 3.42
C GLY A 311 -6.89 5.17 2.34
N GLY A 312 -6.92 3.86 2.53
CA GLY A 312 -7.59 2.92 1.61
C GLY A 312 -9.10 3.19 1.48
N ALA A 313 -9.79 3.46 2.57
CA ALA A 313 -11.21 3.85 2.56
C ALA A 313 -11.39 5.23 1.93
N ALA A 314 -10.58 6.23 2.30
CA ALA A 314 -10.64 7.58 1.74
C ALA A 314 -10.38 7.61 0.22
N SER A 315 -9.47 6.78 -0.28
CA SER A 315 -9.20 6.68 -1.73
C SER A 315 -10.40 6.13 -2.52
N SER A 316 -11.26 5.35 -1.87
CA SER A 316 -12.48 4.77 -2.47
C SER A 316 -13.67 5.73 -2.47
N MET A 317 -13.62 6.84 -1.73
CA MET A 317 -14.69 7.83 -1.66
C MET A 317 -14.69 8.76 -2.87
N ALA A 318 -15.87 9.29 -3.19
CA ALA A 318 -15.99 10.37 -4.16
C ALA A 318 -15.26 11.64 -3.64
N THR A 319 -14.56 12.32 -4.54
CA THR A 319 -13.81 13.53 -4.19
C THR A 319 -14.71 14.59 -3.54
N GLY A 320 -14.28 15.13 -2.40
CA GLY A 320 -14.98 16.18 -1.68
C GLY A 320 -16.08 15.70 -0.74
N THR A 321 -16.28 14.40 -0.55
CA THR A 321 -17.28 13.84 0.38
C THR A 321 -16.74 13.58 1.79
N SER A 322 -15.42 13.47 1.95
CA SER A 322 -14.74 13.31 3.25
C SER A 322 -14.58 14.64 3.99
N SER A 323 -14.28 14.60 5.30
CA SER A 323 -13.88 15.77 6.05
C SER A 323 -12.45 16.22 5.68
N ALA A 324 -12.11 17.49 5.89
CA ALA A 324 -10.76 18.00 5.65
C ALA A 324 -9.70 17.27 6.49
N ASP A 325 -10.03 16.97 7.74
CA ASP A 325 -9.11 16.27 8.66
C ASP A 325 -8.80 14.84 8.19
N LEU A 326 -9.80 14.13 7.66
CA LEU A 326 -9.61 12.80 7.08
C LEU A 326 -8.79 12.83 5.79
N ASP A 327 -9.00 13.83 4.92
CA ASP A 327 -8.21 13.99 3.70
C ASP A 327 -6.73 14.23 4.03
N PHE A 328 -6.43 15.11 4.98
CA PHE A 328 -5.05 15.38 5.39
C PHE A 328 -4.42 14.21 6.16
N ALA A 329 -5.19 13.52 7.00
CA ALA A 329 -4.72 12.31 7.70
C ALA A 329 -4.37 11.16 6.74
N SER A 330 -4.96 11.13 5.54
CA SER A 330 -4.68 10.13 4.52
C SER A 330 -3.35 10.33 3.79
N VAL A 331 -2.73 11.53 3.88
CA VAL A 331 -1.42 11.77 3.29
C VAL A 331 -0.35 11.06 4.12
N GLN A 332 0.51 10.33 3.43
CA GLN A 332 1.52 9.49 4.04
C GLN A 332 2.87 10.23 4.13
N ARG A 333 3.78 9.72 4.97
CA ARG A 333 5.15 10.23 5.02
C ARG A 333 5.99 9.59 3.91
N GLU A 334 7.12 10.21 3.64
CA GLU A 334 8.18 9.67 2.81
C GLU A 334 9.47 9.51 3.63
N ASN A 335 10.10 8.37 3.55
CA ASN A 335 11.42 8.10 4.11
C ASN A 335 12.19 7.11 3.22
N PRO A 336 12.68 7.55 2.06
CA PRO A 336 13.36 6.69 1.10
C PRO A 336 14.60 6.00 1.67
N GLU A 337 15.27 6.63 2.63
CA GLU A 337 16.43 6.06 3.31
C GLU A 337 16.06 4.85 4.16
N MET A 338 14.94 4.92 4.89
CA MET A 338 14.44 3.76 5.65
C MET A 338 14.05 2.62 4.71
N GLU A 339 13.36 2.92 3.62
CA GLU A 339 12.99 1.91 2.63
C GLU A 339 14.23 1.29 1.98
N ARG A 340 15.26 2.08 1.74
CA ARG A 340 16.56 1.57 1.26
C ARG A 340 17.20 0.60 2.25
N ARG A 341 17.15 0.88 3.55
CA ARG A 341 17.66 -0.06 4.58
C ARG A 341 16.90 -1.39 4.54
N CYS A 342 15.57 -1.35 4.41
CA CYS A 342 14.76 -2.55 4.23
C CYS A 342 15.20 -3.34 3.00
N GLN A 343 15.39 -2.65 1.87
CA GLN A 343 15.85 -3.28 0.63
C GLN A 343 17.26 -3.89 0.78
N GLU A 344 18.17 -3.27 1.53
CA GLU A 344 19.48 -3.88 1.80
C GLU A 344 19.35 -5.19 2.60
N VAL A 345 18.43 -5.26 3.56
CA VAL A 345 18.13 -6.53 4.26
C VAL A 345 17.60 -7.58 3.28
N ILE A 346 16.63 -7.21 2.45
CA ILE A 346 16.06 -8.11 1.42
C ILE A 346 17.16 -8.56 0.45
N ASP A 347 18.01 -7.65 0.00
CA ASP A 347 19.13 -7.95 -0.90
C ASP A 347 20.12 -8.95 -0.26
N ARG A 348 20.44 -8.79 1.03
CA ARG A 348 21.33 -9.75 1.73
C ARG A 348 20.67 -11.12 1.89
N CYS A 349 19.35 -11.14 2.10
CA CYS A 349 18.61 -12.39 2.23
C CYS A 349 18.56 -13.17 0.92
N TRP A 350 18.15 -12.56 -0.20
CA TRP A 350 18.08 -13.28 -1.47
C TRP A 350 19.46 -13.68 -2.02
N GLN A 351 20.54 -12.97 -1.68
CA GLN A 351 21.92 -13.33 -2.05
C GLN A 351 22.35 -14.66 -1.45
N LEU A 352 21.73 -15.10 -0.34
CA LEU A 352 22.02 -16.41 0.29
C LEU A 352 21.47 -17.60 -0.52
N GLY A 353 20.73 -17.38 -1.61
CA GLY A 353 20.17 -18.47 -2.41
C GLY A 353 19.21 -19.34 -1.60
N ASP A 354 19.44 -20.65 -1.61
CA ASP A 354 18.62 -21.61 -0.87
C ASP A 354 18.57 -21.35 0.64
N LYS A 355 19.57 -20.65 1.18
CA LYS A 355 19.65 -20.28 2.61
C LYS A 355 18.96 -18.94 2.92
N ASN A 356 18.16 -18.39 2.00
CA ASN A 356 17.40 -17.17 2.24
C ASN A 356 16.46 -17.34 3.44
N PRO A 357 16.63 -16.58 4.54
CA PRO A 357 15.81 -16.74 5.74
C PRO A 357 14.36 -16.28 5.57
N ILE A 358 14.08 -15.47 4.54
CA ILE A 358 12.71 -15.00 4.24
C ILE A 358 11.94 -16.16 3.61
N SER A 359 10.94 -16.69 4.31
CA SER A 359 10.01 -17.66 3.76
C SER A 359 8.90 -16.97 2.96
N PHE A 360 8.37 -15.89 3.50
CA PHE A 360 7.27 -15.12 2.93
C PHE A 360 7.48 -13.65 3.24
N ILE A 361 7.14 -12.76 2.33
CA ILE A 361 7.25 -11.32 2.50
C ILE A 361 6.08 -10.61 1.82
N HIS A 362 5.57 -9.56 2.45
CA HIS A 362 4.58 -8.66 1.91
C HIS A 362 4.98 -7.21 2.24
N ASP A 363 4.62 -6.26 1.42
CA ASP A 363 4.77 -4.85 1.77
C ASP A 363 3.66 -4.38 2.73
N VAL A 364 3.85 -3.24 3.36
CA VAL A 364 2.82 -2.57 4.14
C VAL A 364 2.32 -1.37 3.35
N GLY A 365 1.11 -1.50 2.85
CA GLY A 365 0.40 -0.48 2.08
C GLY A 365 -0.91 -0.07 2.73
N ALA A 366 -1.99 0.00 1.93
CA ALA A 366 -3.33 0.34 2.39
C ALA A 366 -3.81 -0.57 3.53
N GLY A 367 -4.38 0.03 4.57
CA GLY A 367 -4.83 -0.67 5.77
C GLY A 367 -3.70 -1.03 6.75
N GLY A 368 -2.45 -0.73 6.44
CA GLY A 368 -1.32 -0.94 7.34
C GLY A 368 -1.12 -2.41 7.70
N LEU A 369 -0.74 -2.67 8.96
CA LEU A 369 -0.53 -4.04 9.46
C LEU A 369 -1.83 -4.85 9.48
N SER A 370 -2.99 -4.17 9.58
CA SER A 370 -4.31 -4.82 9.63
C SER A 370 -4.71 -5.50 8.32
N ASN A 371 -4.03 -5.17 7.22
CA ASN A 371 -4.18 -5.82 5.92
C ASN A 371 -2.98 -6.72 5.61
N ALA A 372 -1.77 -6.23 5.78
CA ALA A 372 -0.55 -6.93 5.39
C ALA A 372 -0.34 -8.27 6.12
N PHE A 373 -0.56 -8.33 7.44
CA PHE A 373 -0.37 -9.59 8.18
C PHE A 373 -1.44 -10.64 7.92
N PRO A 374 -2.76 -10.29 7.92
CA PRO A 374 -3.77 -11.26 7.50
C PRO A 374 -3.54 -11.82 6.11
N GLU A 375 -3.15 -11.00 5.15
CA GLU A 375 -2.83 -11.43 3.79
C GLU A 375 -1.63 -12.39 3.80
N LEU A 376 -0.55 -12.03 4.47
CA LEU A 376 0.65 -12.86 4.59
C LEU A 376 0.36 -14.27 5.15
N VAL A 377 -0.41 -14.38 6.24
CA VAL A 377 -0.69 -15.68 6.85
C VAL A 377 -1.76 -16.46 6.10
N ASN A 378 -2.80 -15.78 5.57
CA ASN A 378 -3.87 -16.39 4.80
C ASN A 378 -3.35 -17.03 3.51
N ASP A 379 -2.50 -16.34 2.78
CA ASP A 379 -1.93 -16.83 1.51
C ASP A 379 -1.08 -18.08 1.70
N ALA A 380 -0.51 -18.26 2.89
CA ALA A 380 0.21 -19.44 3.29
C ALA A 380 -0.68 -20.54 3.94
N GLY A 381 -1.99 -20.29 4.05
CA GLY A 381 -2.91 -21.24 4.72
C GLY A 381 -2.68 -21.36 6.22
N ARG A 382 -2.29 -20.30 6.89
CA ARG A 382 -2.01 -20.20 8.33
C ARG A 382 -2.89 -19.16 9.00
N GLY A 383 -2.90 -19.17 10.32
CA GLY A 383 -3.34 -18.06 11.15
C GLY A 383 -2.15 -17.36 11.82
N GLY A 384 -2.45 -16.31 12.58
CA GLY A 384 -1.45 -15.54 13.30
C GLY A 384 -1.92 -15.08 14.67
N ARG A 385 -1.00 -15.08 15.63
CA ARG A 385 -1.19 -14.46 16.95
C ARG A 385 -0.23 -13.30 17.09
N PHE A 386 -0.75 -12.10 17.33
CA PHE A 386 -0.01 -10.85 17.35
C PHE A 386 -0.06 -10.16 18.72
N GLU A 387 1.02 -9.48 19.07
CA GLU A 387 1.12 -8.60 20.25
C GLU A 387 1.41 -7.17 19.75
N LEU A 388 0.39 -6.32 19.77
CA LEU A 388 0.49 -4.93 19.27
C LEU A 388 1.53 -4.09 20.01
N ARG A 389 1.80 -4.40 21.28
CA ARG A 389 2.81 -3.67 22.09
C ARG A 389 4.23 -3.87 21.58
N ASN A 390 4.46 -4.90 20.75
CA ASN A 390 5.74 -5.14 20.11
C ASN A 390 5.93 -4.36 18.82
N VAL A 391 4.88 -3.73 18.29
CA VAL A 391 5.00 -2.89 17.09
C VAL A 391 5.81 -1.64 17.42
N PRO A 392 6.94 -1.38 16.73
CA PRO A 392 7.69 -0.14 16.92
C PRO A 392 6.80 1.08 16.66
N ASN A 393 6.78 2.01 17.61
CA ASN A 393 5.87 3.15 17.60
C ASN A 393 6.57 4.39 18.12
N ASP A 394 6.58 5.46 17.35
CA ASP A 394 7.15 6.76 17.70
C ASP A 394 6.11 7.73 18.28
N GLU A 395 4.83 7.33 18.35
CA GLU A 395 3.75 8.12 18.93
C GLU A 395 3.05 7.36 20.08
N PRO A 396 3.57 7.44 21.29
CA PRO A 396 3.10 6.62 22.44
C PRO A 396 1.62 6.75 22.79
N GLY A 397 0.95 7.82 22.34
CA GLY A 397 -0.47 8.07 22.58
C GLY A 397 -1.43 7.35 21.61
N MET A 398 -0.94 6.55 20.67
CA MET A 398 -1.78 5.86 19.69
C MET A 398 -2.66 4.78 20.35
N ALA A 399 -3.92 4.73 19.87
CA ALA A 399 -4.86 3.66 20.19
C ALA A 399 -4.46 2.33 19.52
N PRO A 400 -4.96 1.17 19.98
CA PRO A 400 -4.77 -0.10 19.28
C PRO A 400 -5.16 -0.05 17.79
N LEU A 401 -6.31 0.57 17.47
CA LEU A 401 -6.75 0.84 16.09
C LEU A 401 -5.70 1.61 15.30
N GLU A 402 -5.15 2.68 15.89
CA GLU A 402 -4.18 3.55 15.21
C GLU A 402 -2.85 2.81 14.98
N ILE A 403 -2.41 1.95 15.92
CA ILE A 403 -1.19 1.12 15.77
C ILE A 403 -1.38 0.05 14.66
N TRP A 404 -2.54 -0.58 14.61
CA TRP A 404 -2.79 -1.70 13.71
C TRP A 404 -3.12 -1.27 12.29
N CYS A 405 -3.87 -0.17 12.14
CA CYS A 405 -4.46 0.27 10.87
C CYS A 405 -3.77 1.48 10.23
N ASN A 406 -2.72 2.07 10.85
CA ASN A 406 -2.00 3.18 10.21
C ASN A 406 -1.21 2.70 8.99
N GLU A 407 -1.16 3.56 7.97
CA GLU A 407 -0.45 3.29 6.72
C GLU A 407 0.95 3.93 6.71
N SER A 408 1.64 3.97 7.86
CA SER A 408 3.04 4.37 7.89
C SER A 408 3.82 3.48 6.95
N GLN A 409 4.42 4.10 5.94
CA GLN A 409 5.12 3.42 4.86
C GLN A 409 6.53 2.98 5.27
N GLU A 410 7.33 2.54 4.31
CA GLU A 410 8.69 2.03 4.51
C GLU A 410 8.74 0.89 5.51
N ARG A 411 7.73 0.00 5.41
CA ARG A 411 7.62 -1.23 6.21
C ARG A 411 7.29 -2.43 5.35
N TYR A 412 7.76 -3.58 5.80
CA TYR A 412 7.41 -4.89 5.26
C TYR A 412 6.96 -5.80 6.38
N VAL A 413 6.13 -6.77 6.08
CA VAL A 413 5.82 -7.89 6.97
C VAL A 413 6.44 -9.17 6.40
N LEU A 414 7.04 -9.97 7.27
CA LEU A 414 7.76 -11.17 6.87
C LEU A 414 7.42 -12.35 7.78
N ALA A 415 7.53 -13.55 7.21
CA ALA A 415 7.63 -14.76 7.97
C ALA A 415 9.05 -15.35 7.85
N VAL A 416 9.66 -15.61 8.99
CA VAL A 416 10.99 -16.18 9.10
C VAL A 416 10.90 -17.41 10.02
N ASP A 417 11.42 -18.54 9.56
CA ASP A 417 11.47 -19.75 10.39
C ASP A 417 12.27 -19.49 11.68
N ALA A 418 11.83 -20.05 12.78
CA ALA A 418 12.52 -19.91 14.05
C ALA A 418 14.00 -20.36 13.98
N ALA A 419 14.32 -21.34 13.16
CA ALA A 419 15.68 -21.83 12.96
C ALA A 419 16.58 -20.82 12.21
N ASP A 420 16.00 -19.95 11.38
CA ASP A 420 16.73 -18.95 10.59
C ASP A 420 16.68 -17.55 11.21
N PHE A 421 15.97 -17.38 12.32
CA PHE A 421 15.74 -16.06 12.92
C PHE A 421 17.04 -15.36 13.34
N GLU A 422 17.99 -16.06 13.98
CA GLU A 422 19.27 -15.46 14.40
C GLU A 422 20.06 -14.90 13.19
N ARG A 423 20.02 -15.61 12.05
CA ARG A 423 20.67 -15.14 10.81
C ARG A 423 19.99 -13.91 10.27
N PHE A 424 18.65 -13.88 10.25
CA PHE A 424 17.88 -12.73 9.81
C PHE A 424 18.15 -11.51 10.70
N GLN A 425 18.12 -11.68 12.02
CA GLN A 425 18.45 -10.64 12.99
C GLN A 425 19.84 -10.04 12.74
N ALA A 426 20.87 -10.88 12.58
CA ALA A 426 22.21 -10.42 12.30
C ALA A 426 22.33 -9.60 11.00
N ILE A 427 21.52 -9.93 9.99
CA ILE A 427 21.43 -9.13 8.75
C ILE A 427 20.81 -7.76 9.03
N CYS A 428 19.67 -7.71 9.75
CA CYS A 428 19.01 -6.45 10.10
C CYS A 428 19.94 -5.52 10.91
N GLU A 429 20.60 -6.05 11.92
CA GLU A 429 21.55 -5.31 12.75
C GLU A 429 22.72 -4.75 11.93
N ARG A 430 23.27 -5.54 11.03
CA ARG A 430 24.34 -5.11 10.12
C ARG A 430 23.90 -3.97 9.19
N GLU A 431 22.71 -4.08 8.60
CA GLU A 431 22.19 -3.06 7.69
C GLU A 431 21.52 -1.88 8.45
N ARG A 432 21.54 -1.91 9.79
CA ARG A 432 20.92 -0.90 10.66
C ARG A 432 19.44 -0.67 10.34
N CYS A 433 18.75 -1.73 9.93
CA CYS A 433 17.34 -1.70 9.64
C CYS A 433 16.55 -2.12 10.88
N PRO A 434 15.64 -1.28 11.40
CA PRO A 434 14.77 -1.65 12.49
C PRO A 434 13.89 -2.84 12.10
N PHE A 435 13.63 -3.72 13.07
CA PHE A 435 12.68 -4.82 12.94
C PHE A 435 12.11 -5.19 14.30
N ALA A 436 10.95 -5.83 14.30
CA ALA A 436 10.36 -6.37 15.52
C ALA A 436 9.59 -7.66 15.24
N VAL A 437 9.73 -8.64 16.14
CA VAL A 437 8.85 -9.81 16.14
C VAL A 437 7.55 -9.40 16.82
N VAL A 438 6.48 -9.33 16.05
CA VAL A 438 5.16 -8.88 16.50
C VAL A 438 4.16 -10.02 16.63
N GLY A 439 4.52 -11.21 16.17
CA GLY A 439 3.63 -12.37 16.23
C GLY A 439 4.30 -13.68 15.88
N GLU A 440 3.47 -14.69 15.88
CA GLU A 440 3.86 -16.07 15.54
C GLU A 440 2.76 -16.72 14.69
N ALA A 441 3.17 -17.48 13.68
CA ALA A 441 2.27 -18.25 12.83
C ALA A 441 1.68 -19.44 13.59
N ILE A 442 0.39 -19.64 13.46
CA ILE A 442 -0.34 -20.77 14.07
C ILE A 442 -1.00 -21.64 13.01
N GLU A 443 -1.31 -22.89 13.37
CA GLU A 443 -1.92 -23.84 12.44
C GLU A 443 -3.37 -23.46 12.09
N GLU A 444 -4.13 -23.03 13.11
CA GLU A 444 -5.52 -22.68 12.95
C GLU A 444 -5.63 -21.38 12.13
N PRO A 445 -6.49 -21.32 11.07
CA PRO A 445 -6.68 -20.11 10.28
C PRO A 445 -7.51 -19.07 11.08
N HIS A 446 -6.91 -18.55 12.12
CA HIS A 446 -7.47 -17.57 13.06
C HIS A 446 -6.52 -16.39 13.24
N LEU A 447 -7.10 -15.20 13.37
CA LEU A 447 -6.37 -13.97 13.68
C LEU A 447 -6.64 -13.60 15.13
N SER A 448 -5.58 -13.52 15.94
CA SER A 448 -5.63 -13.04 17.31
C SER A 448 -4.68 -11.84 17.47
N VAL A 449 -5.23 -10.71 17.86
CA VAL A 449 -4.51 -9.45 18.06
C VAL A 449 -4.70 -8.97 19.48
#